data_1b4deda300a8005bcf663af58307d40e
#
_entry.id   1b4deda300a8005bcf663af58307d40e
#
_cell.length_a   1.000
_cell.length_b   1.000
_cell.length_c   1.000
_cell.angle_alpha   90.00
_cell.angle_beta   90.00
_cell.angle_gamma   90.00
#
_symmetry.space_group_name_H-M   'P 1'
#
loop_
_entity.id
_entity.type
_entity.pdbx_description
1 polymer ?
#
loop_
_entity_poly.entity_id
_entity_poly.type
_entity_poly.pdbx_seq_one_letter_code
_entity_poly.pdbx_strand_id
1 'polypeptide(L)' 'MDKYSCTVCGYVYDPEVGDTPKTKPGTSFEDLPDDWVCPQCGVGKEMFEKM' A
#
# COMPACT_ATOMS: atom_id res chain seq x y z
N MET A 1 -8.56 7.06 -7.28
CA MET A 1 -7.51 6.03 -7.21
C MET A 1 -8.02 4.83 -6.40
N ASP A 2 -7.57 3.65 -6.77
CA ASP A 2 -8.07 2.44 -6.12
C ASP A 2 -7.34 2.17 -4.81
N LYS A 3 -8.09 1.73 -3.82
CA LYS A 3 -7.51 1.29 -2.55
C LYS A 3 -7.11 -0.17 -2.66
N TYR A 4 -6.07 -0.55 -1.93
CA TYR A 4 -5.59 -1.92 -1.89
C TYR A 4 -5.51 -2.39 -0.45
N SER A 5 -5.85 -3.64 -0.22
CA SER A 5 -5.81 -4.21 1.13
C SER A 5 -4.77 -5.33 1.21
N CYS A 6 -4.06 -5.34 2.33
CA CYS A 6 -3.12 -6.42 2.61
C CYS A 6 -3.91 -7.67 2.98
N THR A 7 -3.67 -8.77 2.28
CA THR A 7 -4.39 -10.02 2.54
C THR A 7 -3.88 -10.76 3.77
N VAL A 8 -2.78 -10.29 4.35
CA VAL A 8 -2.17 -10.93 5.53
C VAL A 8 -2.65 -10.29 6.81
N CYS A 9 -2.56 -8.97 6.93
CA CYS A 9 -2.89 -8.27 8.18
C CYS A 9 -4.11 -7.35 8.09
N GLY A 10 -4.63 -7.11 6.88
CA GLY A 10 -5.81 -6.27 6.70
C GLY A 10 -5.52 -4.78 6.57
N TYR A 11 -4.24 -4.40 6.47
CA TYR A 11 -3.89 -3.00 6.26
C TYR A 11 -4.45 -2.52 4.92
N VAL A 12 -4.99 -1.30 4.90
CA VAL A 12 -5.53 -0.72 3.68
C VAL A 12 -4.63 0.43 3.24
N TYR A 13 -4.12 0.33 2.00
CA TYR A 13 -3.38 1.43 1.40
C TYR A 13 -4.37 2.35 0.68
N ASP A 14 -4.48 3.58 1.15
CA ASP A 14 -5.35 4.58 0.54
C ASP A 14 -4.45 5.58 -0.21
N PRO A 15 -4.51 5.61 -1.56
CA PRO A 15 -3.64 6.51 -2.32
C PRO A 15 -3.86 7.98 -2.01
N GLU A 16 -5.05 8.37 -1.57
CA GLU A 16 -5.31 9.77 -1.24
C GLU A 16 -4.61 10.20 0.04
N VAL A 17 -4.36 9.26 0.94
CA VAL A 17 -3.68 9.52 2.21
C VAL A 17 -2.19 9.22 2.11
N GLY A 18 -1.85 8.18 1.36
CA GLY A 18 -0.48 7.71 1.24
C GLY A 18 -0.08 6.84 2.42
N ASP A 19 1.19 6.50 2.46
CA ASP A 19 1.77 5.69 3.52
C ASP A 19 2.85 6.54 4.19
N THR A 20 2.43 7.38 5.12
CA THR A 20 3.38 8.25 5.82
C THR A 20 4.20 7.44 6.82
N PRO A 21 5.47 7.76 6.99
CA PRO A 21 6.19 8.89 6.38
C PRO A 21 6.80 8.59 5.00
N LYS A 22 6.65 7.39 4.47
CA LYS A 22 7.40 6.95 3.29
C LYS A 22 6.79 7.38 1.97
N THR A 23 5.47 7.50 1.89
CA THR A 23 4.78 7.75 0.62
C THR A 23 3.91 8.99 0.74
N LYS A 24 4.03 9.87 -0.24
CA LYS A 24 3.23 11.10 -0.26
C LYS A 24 1.78 10.81 -0.58
N PRO A 25 0.84 11.61 -0.03
CA PRO A 25 -0.55 11.54 -0.48
C PRO A 25 -0.64 11.79 -2.00
N GLY A 26 -1.54 11.08 -2.66
CA GLY A 26 -1.71 11.19 -4.10
C GLY A 26 -0.88 10.20 -4.90
N THR A 27 -0.15 9.30 -4.25
CA THR A 27 0.63 8.28 -4.94
C THR A 27 -0.21 7.02 -5.10
N SER A 28 -0.42 6.59 -6.35
CA SER A 28 -1.18 5.36 -6.59
C SER A 28 -0.37 4.13 -6.15
N PHE A 29 -1.08 3.04 -5.92
CA PHE A 29 -0.42 1.80 -5.49
C PHE A 29 0.60 1.32 -6.52
N GLU A 30 0.28 1.47 -7.81
CA GLU A 30 1.19 1.06 -8.88
C GLU A 30 2.47 1.89 -8.92
N ASP A 31 2.44 3.11 -8.40
CA ASP A 31 3.61 3.99 -8.38
C ASP A 31 4.53 3.72 -7.21
N LEU A 32 4.12 2.85 -6.29
CA LEU A 32 5.00 2.48 -5.18
C LEU A 32 6.20 1.70 -5.70
N PRO A 33 7.38 1.87 -5.06
CA PRO A 33 8.56 1.11 -5.50
C PRO A 33 8.35 -0.39 -5.30
N ASP A 34 9.08 -1.18 -6.10
CA ASP A 34 8.94 -2.64 -6.04
C ASP A 34 9.31 -3.22 -4.68
N ASP A 35 10.17 -2.53 -3.95
CA ASP A 35 10.59 -2.99 -2.61
C ASP A 35 9.72 -2.43 -1.48
N TRP A 36 8.65 -1.73 -1.82
CA TRP A 36 7.69 -1.26 -0.81
C TRP A 36 7.02 -2.45 -0.15
N VAL A 37 6.87 -2.38 1.16
CA VAL A 37 6.25 -3.47 1.92
C VAL A 37 5.17 -2.89 2.82
N CYS A 38 4.28 -3.78 3.28
CA CYS A 38 3.23 -3.40 4.21
C CYS A 38 3.85 -2.82 5.48
N PRO A 39 3.43 -1.62 5.91
CA PRO A 39 4.00 -1.01 7.11
C PRO A 39 3.60 -1.71 8.40
N GLN A 40 2.62 -2.61 8.36
CA GLN A 40 2.18 -3.34 9.54
C GLN A 40 2.80 -4.72 9.66
N CYS A 41 2.82 -5.49 8.57
CA CYS A 41 3.30 -6.87 8.65
C CYS A 41 4.53 -7.15 7.79
N GLY A 42 4.91 -6.23 6.91
CA GLY A 42 6.16 -6.34 6.17
C GLY A 42 6.11 -7.20 4.92
N VAL A 43 4.94 -7.66 4.49
CA VAL A 43 4.84 -8.43 3.25
C VAL A 43 4.91 -7.51 2.05
N GLY A 44 5.31 -8.05 0.90
CA GLY A 44 5.46 -7.28 -0.32
C GLY A 44 4.14 -6.92 -0.99
N LYS A 45 4.23 -6.15 -2.08
CA LYS A 45 3.06 -5.68 -2.82
C LYS A 45 2.23 -6.82 -3.38
N GLU A 46 2.85 -7.96 -3.66
CA GLU A 46 2.15 -9.10 -4.24
C GLU A 46 1.07 -9.67 -3.32
N MET A 47 1.11 -9.33 -2.04
CA MET A 47 0.10 -9.80 -1.08
C MET A 47 -1.08 -8.84 -0.96
N PHE A 48 -1.07 -7.75 -1.70
CA PHE A 48 -2.15 -6.79 -1.68
C PHE A 48 -3.14 -7.08 -2.79
N GLU A 49 -4.41 -6.85 -2.51
CA GLU A 49 -5.48 -6.99 -3.48
C GLU A 49 -6.24 -5.70 -3.61
N LYS A 50 -6.64 -5.39 -4.85
CA LYS A 50 -7.47 -4.22 -5.12
C LYS A 50 -8.84 -4.40 -4.48
N MET A 51 -9.28 -3.37 -3.79
CA MET A 51 -10.58 -3.36 -3.15
C MET A 51 -11.71 -3.01 -4.12
#